data_6aacb95f1694956fdf99a7f61d8bd62d
#
_entry.id   6aacb95f1694956fdf99a7f61d8bd62d
#
_cell.length_a   1.000
_cell.length_b   1.000
_cell.length_c   1.000
_cell.angle_alpha   90.00
_cell.angle_beta   90.00
_cell.angle_gamma   90.00
#
_symmetry.space_group_name_H-M   'P 1'
#
loop_
_entity.id
_entity.type
_entity.pdbx_description
1 polymer ?
#
loop_
_entity_poly.entity_id
_entity_poly.type
_entity_poly.pdbx_seq_one_letter_code
_entity_poly.pdbx_strand_id
1 'polypeptide(L)'
;MFPVFCPFLAPFKGSVARSTNFWCMTIFCLCNTTHRSHSNSDSTGLLYAEAMSLPTIWVFGDQLNRGIGALATATPLTHRVLFIESAAKISSQKWHIQRAHFIVASMRKFAHELRSAGFQVDYRMVKSMGQGIKEHVREFAPSEIVATEPNSYASRLLAHDLGVRTVSSNQFLCHPSEYQGFLGARKSIKMEDFYRWQRKRLNVLMDGSEPTGDRWNFDDENRQPPPKTGHDRWPVPALYELDEVDEQVLAAVQSHCFGKLPVGQWATTREGALERLQFFIERVLPVFGEHEDAMLKSNWHLAHSLLSPYLNNGLLLPREVVEAAQSAFREGKVPLNSAEGFIRQIIGWREYIWNCYWQWMPDYAHMNALGADVKLPPMFTNPSKTSMACMKSVLDGVNERSYSHHIERLMVLGNFALIAGVNPQQLTRWMWNSYIDAAEWVMVPNVIGMSQYADGGML
;
A
#
# COMPACT_ATOMS: atom_id res chain seq x y z
N MET A 1 -28.24 -4.44 -20.75
CA MET A 1 -28.02 -5.39 -21.84
C MET A 1 -26.87 -4.86 -22.69
N PHE A 2 -25.66 -5.32 -22.39
CA PHE A 2 -24.45 -5.40 -23.21
C PHE A 2 -23.32 -5.84 -22.28
N PRO A 3 -22.74 -7.01 -22.50
CA PRO A 3 -21.60 -7.47 -21.70
C PRO A 3 -20.32 -6.91 -22.28
N VAL A 4 -19.54 -6.23 -21.48
CA VAL A 4 -18.14 -5.93 -21.81
C VAL A 4 -17.32 -7.14 -21.37
N PHE A 5 -16.94 -7.94 -22.32
CA PHE A 5 -16.00 -9.04 -22.17
C PHE A 5 -14.61 -8.51 -21.86
N CYS A 6 -14.04 -8.96 -20.78
CA CYS A 6 -12.62 -8.87 -20.50
C CYS A 6 -11.90 -10.03 -21.25
N PRO A 7 -10.95 -9.78 -22.14
CA PRO A 7 -10.23 -10.84 -22.85
C PRO A 7 -8.89 -11.12 -22.17
N PHE A 8 -8.90 -11.96 -21.14
CA PHE A 8 -7.68 -12.64 -20.69
C PHE A 8 -8.07 -13.97 -20.03
N LEU A 9 -8.16 -14.99 -20.87
CA LEU A 9 -7.89 -16.40 -20.56
C LEU A 9 -8.36 -17.27 -21.75
N ALA A 10 -7.45 -17.62 -22.62
CA ALA A 10 -7.58 -18.83 -23.45
C ALA A 10 -6.20 -19.42 -23.76
N PRO A 11 -6.03 -20.73 -23.67
CA PRO A 11 -4.75 -21.40 -23.80
C PRO A 11 -4.38 -21.63 -25.27
N PHE A 12 -3.11 -21.42 -25.57
CA PHE A 12 -2.50 -21.80 -26.83
C PHE A 12 -2.47 -23.33 -26.98
N LYS A 13 -3.14 -23.85 -27.98
CA LYS A 13 -2.79 -25.12 -28.62
C LYS A 13 -2.42 -24.83 -30.07
N GLY A 14 -1.23 -25.31 -30.43
CA GLY A 14 -0.60 -25.03 -31.69
C GLY A 14 -1.18 -25.76 -32.89
N SER A 15 -0.90 -25.28 -34.04
CA SER A 15 -0.54 -26.11 -35.21
C SER A 15 0.22 -25.26 -36.23
N VAL A 16 1.22 -25.91 -36.80
CA VAL A 16 2.18 -25.43 -37.80
C VAL A 16 1.52 -25.34 -39.17
N ALA A 17 1.74 -24.25 -39.90
CA ALA A 17 1.78 -24.31 -41.36
C ALA A 17 2.65 -23.19 -41.92
N ARG A 18 3.55 -23.59 -42.79
CA ARG A 18 4.52 -22.79 -43.60
C ARG A 18 3.84 -22.10 -44.77
N SER A 19 4.34 -20.93 -45.16
CA SER A 19 4.71 -20.56 -46.55
C SER A 19 5.18 -19.11 -46.59
N THR A 20 6.41 -18.84 -46.82
CA THR A 20 7.16 -18.49 -48.03
C THR A 20 6.73 -17.20 -48.74
N ASN A 21 7.73 -16.36 -48.86
CA ASN A 21 8.16 -15.51 -49.97
C ASN A 21 7.90 -14.01 -49.96
N PHE A 22 9.07 -13.31 -49.94
CA PHE A 22 9.57 -12.32 -50.91
C PHE A 22 8.83 -11.00 -51.03
N TRP A 23 9.50 -9.87 -50.82
CA TRP A 23 10.25 -9.10 -51.81
C TRP A 23 11.05 -7.96 -51.13
N CYS A 24 12.30 -7.93 -51.53
CA CYS A 24 13.28 -6.86 -51.34
C CYS A 24 13.02 -5.82 -52.44
N MET A 25 13.06 -4.53 -52.14
CA MET A 25 13.30 -3.51 -53.15
C MET A 25 14.11 -2.35 -52.61
N THR A 26 15.36 -2.41 -52.91
CA THR A 26 16.35 -1.33 -52.86
C THR A 26 16.09 -0.38 -54.03
N ILE A 27 15.94 0.91 -53.79
CA ILE A 27 16.10 1.93 -54.84
C ILE A 27 17.19 2.90 -54.39
N PHE A 28 18.33 2.79 -55.03
CA PHE A 28 19.37 3.82 -55.14
C PHE A 28 18.89 4.86 -56.15
N CYS A 29 18.95 6.12 -55.82
CA CYS A 29 19.05 7.20 -56.81
C CYS A 29 20.08 8.21 -56.33
N LEU A 30 21.19 8.20 -57.02
CA LEU A 30 22.21 9.24 -57.02
C LEU A 30 21.72 10.42 -57.86
N CYS A 31 21.82 11.63 -57.36
CA CYS A 31 22.05 12.79 -58.16
C CYS A 31 22.85 13.84 -57.43
N ASN A 32 23.89 14.30 -58.08
CA ASN A 32 24.96 15.16 -57.62
C ASN A 32 24.59 16.66 -57.69
N THR A 33 25.31 17.41 -56.82
CA THR A 33 25.80 18.82 -56.98
C THR A 33 24.77 19.93 -56.78
N THR A 34 24.94 20.82 -55.80
CA THR A 34 25.88 21.93 -55.70
C THR A 34 25.72 22.69 -54.39
N HIS A 35 26.80 23.20 -53.90
CA HIS A 35 27.05 24.08 -52.77
C HIS A 35 25.92 25.04 -52.36
N ARG A 36 25.58 25.00 -51.06
CA ARG A 36 25.53 26.21 -50.20
C ARG A 36 25.62 25.79 -48.73
N SER A 37 26.63 26.27 -48.07
CA SER A 37 26.81 26.26 -46.63
C SER A 37 25.70 26.99 -45.94
N HIS A 38 24.91 26.28 -45.14
CA HIS A 38 24.20 26.86 -43.99
C HIS A 38 24.28 25.86 -42.83
N SER A 39 24.75 26.36 -41.74
CA SER A 39 24.98 25.74 -40.45
C SER A 39 23.75 25.00 -39.95
N ASN A 40 23.86 23.65 -39.93
CA ASN A 40 22.91 22.77 -39.24
C ASN A 40 23.41 22.49 -37.81
N SER A 41 23.36 23.52 -36.93
CA SER A 41 23.71 23.37 -35.52
C SER A 41 22.52 23.48 -34.56
N ASP A 42 21.30 23.77 -35.08
CA ASP A 42 20.16 24.07 -34.18
C ASP A 42 19.12 22.92 -33.99
N SER A 43 19.06 21.95 -34.91
CA SER A 43 18.04 20.90 -34.77
C SER A 43 18.40 19.80 -33.76
N THR A 44 19.69 19.48 -33.61
CA THR A 44 20.17 18.54 -32.59
C THR A 44 20.14 19.16 -31.18
N GLY A 45 20.39 20.47 -31.07
CA GLY A 45 20.28 21.21 -29.80
C GLY A 45 18.84 21.33 -29.34
N LEU A 46 17.89 21.54 -30.23
CA LEU A 46 16.46 21.61 -29.92
C LEU A 46 15.90 20.24 -29.48
N LEU A 47 16.28 19.14 -30.13
CA LEU A 47 15.87 17.79 -29.73
C LEU A 47 16.50 17.38 -28.38
N TYR A 48 17.74 17.79 -28.11
CA TYR A 48 18.36 17.58 -26.79
C TYR A 48 17.75 18.48 -25.71
N ALA A 49 17.42 19.73 -26.00
CA ALA A 49 16.76 20.64 -25.08
C ALA A 49 15.30 20.20 -24.77
N GLU A 50 14.55 19.69 -25.76
CA GLU A 50 13.22 19.12 -25.56
C GLU A 50 13.28 17.83 -24.73
N ALA A 51 14.28 16.96 -24.94
CA ALA A 51 14.47 15.75 -24.10
C ALA A 51 14.88 16.09 -22.65
N MET A 52 15.53 17.23 -22.41
CA MET A 52 15.90 17.70 -21.06
C MET A 52 14.74 18.39 -20.31
N SER A 53 13.70 18.82 -21.00
CA SER A 53 12.56 19.56 -20.42
C SER A 53 11.33 18.70 -20.12
N LEU A 54 11.42 17.38 -20.22
CA LEU A 54 10.30 16.49 -19.90
C LEU A 54 9.82 16.71 -18.46
N PRO A 55 8.52 16.78 -18.24
CA PRO A 55 7.95 16.78 -16.89
C PRO A 55 8.38 15.51 -16.15
N THR A 56 8.59 15.64 -14.86
CA THR A 56 9.02 14.52 -14.01
C THR A 56 7.92 14.13 -13.04
N ILE A 57 7.66 12.84 -12.90
CA ILE A 57 6.79 12.30 -11.87
C ILE A 57 7.64 11.83 -10.70
N TRP A 58 7.46 12.44 -9.53
CA TRP A 58 8.05 11.97 -8.28
C TRP A 58 7.14 10.93 -7.65
N VAL A 59 7.64 9.68 -7.54
CA VAL A 59 6.92 8.54 -6.96
C VAL A 59 7.39 8.31 -5.53
N PHE A 60 6.45 8.25 -4.58
CA PHE A 60 6.72 7.94 -3.18
C PHE A 60 6.75 6.42 -2.95
N GLY A 61 7.45 5.99 -1.89
CA GLY A 61 7.63 4.57 -1.56
C GLY A 61 6.37 3.81 -1.10
N ASP A 62 5.25 4.50 -1.01
CA ASP A 62 3.93 3.96 -0.71
C ASP A 62 2.93 4.12 -1.88
N GLN A 63 3.45 4.36 -3.11
CA GLN A 63 2.66 4.58 -4.33
C GLN A 63 3.20 3.74 -5.51
N LEU A 64 3.56 2.49 -5.25
CA LEU A 64 4.33 1.64 -6.16
C LEU A 64 3.44 0.86 -7.15
N ASN A 65 2.68 1.61 -7.98
CA ASN A 65 1.83 1.02 -9.03
C ASN A 65 1.67 2.00 -10.21
N ARG A 66 1.76 1.48 -11.41
CA ARG A 66 1.57 2.27 -12.64
C ARG A 66 0.16 2.86 -12.76
N GLY A 67 -0.83 2.27 -12.12
CA GLY A 67 -2.21 2.75 -12.11
C GLY A 67 -2.49 3.87 -11.10
N ILE A 68 -1.48 4.37 -10.35
CA ILE A 68 -1.70 5.39 -9.31
C ILE A 68 -1.46 6.81 -9.86
N GLY A 69 -2.48 7.65 -9.73
CA GLY A 69 -2.43 9.12 -9.85
C GLY A 69 -1.63 9.62 -11.07
N ALA A 70 -0.55 10.37 -10.82
CA ALA A 70 0.26 10.97 -11.88
C ALA A 70 0.87 9.93 -12.84
N LEU A 71 1.22 8.75 -12.36
CA LEU A 71 1.84 7.70 -13.16
C LEU A 71 0.83 6.98 -14.07
N ALA A 72 -0.46 6.99 -13.73
CA ALA A 72 -1.51 6.27 -14.45
C ALA A 72 -1.68 6.73 -15.92
N THR A 73 -1.42 8.00 -16.20
CA THR A 73 -1.55 8.60 -17.53
C THR A 73 -0.21 8.84 -18.22
N ALA A 74 0.92 8.53 -17.56
CA ALA A 74 2.25 8.77 -18.07
C ALA A 74 2.69 7.69 -19.07
N THR A 75 3.49 8.11 -20.04
CA THR A 75 4.17 7.21 -20.97
C THR A 75 5.69 7.46 -20.96
N PRO A 76 6.51 6.49 -21.40
CA PRO A 76 7.95 6.66 -21.48
C PRO A 76 8.42 7.87 -22.31
N LEU A 77 7.60 8.29 -23.28
CA LEU A 77 7.91 9.42 -24.17
C LEU A 77 7.51 10.78 -23.58
N THR A 78 6.59 10.81 -22.61
CA THR A 78 6.01 12.05 -22.10
C THR A 78 6.52 12.46 -20.74
N HIS A 79 7.06 11.53 -19.95
CA HIS A 79 7.46 11.81 -18.57
C HIS A 79 8.75 11.06 -18.20
N ARG A 80 9.56 11.72 -17.37
CA ARG A 80 10.60 11.08 -16.58
C ARG A 80 10.04 10.68 -15.23
N VAL A 81 10.58 9.64 -14.60
CA VAL A 81 10.18 9.20 -13.24
C VAL A 81 11.34 9.41 -12.29
N LEU A 82 11.05 9.96 -11.11
CA LEU A 82 12.01 10.19 -10.04
C LEU A 82 11.64 9.36 -8.81
N PHE A 83 12.61 8.62 -8.27
CA PHE A 83 12.57 8.03 -6.95
C PHE A 83 13.66 8.64 -6.07
N ILE A 84 13.34 8.85 -4.79
CA ILE A 84 14.31 9.37 -3.82
C ILE A 84 14.32 8.47 -2.59
N GLU A 85 15.42 7.75 -2.42
CA GLU A 85 15.77 7.00 -1.21
C GLU A 85 16.55 7.94 -0.28
N SER A 86 15.91 8.35 0.82
CA SER A 86 16.45 9.34 1.74
C SER A 86 17.08 8.69 2.96
N ALA A 87 18.40 8.84 3.13
CA ALA A 87 19.11 8.36 4.31
C ALA A 87 18.56 8.96 5.62
N ALA A 88 18.17 10.25 5.61
CA ALA A 88 17.56 10.90 6.76
C ALA A 88 16.20 10.26 7.12
N LYS A 89 15.40 9.83 6.13
CA LYS A 89 14.13 9.12 6.41
C LYS A 89 14.39 7.72 6.98
N ILE A 90 15.34 6.98 6.41
CA ILE A 90 15.71 5.63 6.88
C ILE A 90 16.24 5.70 8.32
N SER A 91 17.09 6.68 8.65
CA SER A 91 17.68 6.84 9.98
C SER A 91 16.83 7.65 10.98
N SER A 92 15.67 8.19 10.54
CA SER A 92 14.83 9.05 11.38
C SER A 92 14.27 8.37 12.62
N GLN A 93 14.13 7.05 12.55
CA GLN A 93 13.60 6.21 13.63
C GLN A 93 14.25 4.82 13.54
N LYS A 94 14.09 4.05 14.62
CA LYS A 94 14.53 2.65 14.63
C LYS A 94 13.40 1.78 14.08
N TRP A 95 13.47 1.46 12.79
CA TRP A 95 12.47 0.66 12.08
C TRP A 95 12.67 -0.84 12.30
N HIS A 96 11.58 -1.62 12.20
CA HIS A 96 11.73 -3.06 12.05
C HIS A 96 12.39 -3.37 10.70
N ILE A 97 13.37 -4.27 10.69
CA ILE A 97 14.19 -4.55 9.51
C ILE A 97 13.36 -5.03 8.31
N GLN A 98 12.35 -5.87 8.54
CA GLN A 98 11.47 -6.34 7.47
C GLN A 98 10.65 -5.23 6.85
N ARG A 99 10.21 -4.23 7.66
CA ARG A 99 9.50 -3.06 7.16
C ARG A 99 10.40 -2.17 6.31
N ALA A 100 11.61 -1.85 6.80
CA ALA A 100 12.56 -1.05 6.04
C ALA A 100 12.95 -1.74 4.73
N HIS A 101 13.25 -3.02 4.79
CA HIS A 101 13.52 -3.87 3.64
C HIS A 101 12.36 -3.85 2.64
N PHE A 102 11.13 -4.16 3.09
CA PHE A 102 9.94 -4.23 2.24
C PHE A 102 9.72 -2.95 1.44
N ILE A 103 9.81 -1.79 2.08
CA ILE A 103 9.57 -0.49 1.40
C ILE A 103 10.70 -0.21 0.38
N VAL A 104 11.96 -0.34 0.80
CA VAL A 104 13.10 0.03 -0.06
C VAL A 104 13.29 -0.97 -1.21
N ALA A 105 13.16 -2.27 -0.95
CA ALA A 105 13.24 -3.29 -1.99
C ALA A 105 12.11 -3.13 -3.01
N SER A 106 10.88 -2.90 -2.56
CA SER A 106 9.75 -2.63 -3.48
C SER A 106 9.98 -1.38 -4.32
N MET A 107 10.53 -0.30 -3.75
CA MET A 107 10.89 0.91 -4.53
C MET A 107 11.92 0.61 -5.61
N ARG A 108 13.00 -0.10 -5.29
CA ARG A 108 14.07 -0.43 -6.24
C ARG A 108 13.58 -1.34 -7.36
N LYS A 109 12.81 -2.39 -7.01
CA LYS A 109 12.22 -3.32 -7.97
C LYS A 109 11.20 -2.63 -8.88
N PHE A 110 10.34 -1.77 -8.35
CA PHE A 110 9.40 -0.99 -9.15
C PHE A 110 10.12 0.01 -10.08
N ALA A 111 11.20 0.64 -9.63
CA ALA A 111 12.04 1.47 -10.50
C ALA A 111 12.67 0.66 -11.64
N HIS A 112 13.08 -0.59 -11.38
CA HIS A 112 13.57 -1.51 -12.42
C HIS A 112 12.45 -1.89 -13.41
N GLU A 113 11.26 -2.23 -12.93
CA GLU A 113 10.07 -2.51 -13.75
C GLU A 113 9.77 -1.34 -14.71
N LEU A 114 9.79 -0.11 -14.21
CA LEU A 114 9.55 1.07 -15.03
C LEU A 114 10.64 1.29 -16.09
N ARG A 115 11.92 1.05 -15.77
CA ARG A 115 13.01 1.08 -16.76
C ARG A 115 12.80 0.02 -17.86
N SER A 116 12.44 -1.20 -17.47
CA SER A 116 12.12 -2.28 -18.40
C SER A 116 10.90 -1.96 -19.27
N ALA A 117 9.96 -1.14 -18.77
CA ALA A 117 8.84 -0.61 -19.53
C ALA A 117 9.20 0.62 -20.40
N GLY A 118 10.47 1.02 -20.46
CA GLY A 118 11.00 2.09 -21.31
C GLY A 118 11.01 3.49 -20.68
N PHE A 119 10.61 3.66 -19.41
CA PHE A 119 10.69 4.96 -18.75
C PHE A 119 12.13 5.38 -18.45
N GLN A 120 12.40 6.67 -18.58
CA GLN A 120 13.60 7.30 -18.04
C GLN A 120 13.43 7.44 -16.52
N VAL A 121 14.13 6.59 -15.75
CA VAL A 121 14.01 6.57 -14.29
C VAL A 121 15.28 7.09 -13.65
N ASP A 122 15.18 8.23 -12.97
CA ASP A 122 16.19 8.77 -12.07
C ASP A 122 15.93 8.22 -10.65
N TYR A 123 16.86 7.41 -10.14
CA TYR A 123 16.78 6.83 -8.80
C TYR A 123 17.92 7.40 -7.96
N ARG A 124 17.60 8.20 -6.93
CA ARG A 124 18.55 8.92 -6.09
C ARG A 124 18.63 8.37 -4.69
N MET A 125 19.82 7.96 -4.29
CA MET A 125 20.16 7.65 -2.91
C MET A 125 20.90 8.84 -2.30
N VAL A 126 20.22 9.66 -1.50
CA VAL A 126 20.70 10.96 -1.03
C VAL A 126 20.37 11.20 0.44
N LYS A 127 20.98 12.22 1.04
CA LYS A 127 20.77 12.53 2.46
C LYS A 127 19.32 12.89 2.77
N SER A 128 18.64 13.67 1.91
CA SER A 128 17.26 14.12 2.14
C SER A 128 16.45 14.19 0.84
N MET A 129 15.12 14.13 0.95
CA MET A 129 14.21 14.25 -0.21
C MET A 129 14.39 15.59 -0.91
N GLY A 130 14.51 16.70 -0.16
CA GLY A 130 14.76 18.03 -0.74
C GLY A 130 16.10 18.13 -1.49
N GLN A 131 17.15 17.42 -1.03
CA GLN A 131 18.40 17.33 -1.78
C GLN A 131 18.19 16.58 -3.11
N GLY A 132 17.48 15.46 -3.08
CA GLY A 132 17.19 14.68 -4.30
C GLY A 132 16.46 15.50 -5.35
N ILE A 133 15.45 16.26 -4.96
CA ILE A 133 14.72 17.18 -5.87
C ILE A 133 15.68 18.23 -6.45
N LYS A 134 16.49 18.90 -5.62
CA LYS A 134 17.44 19.93 -6.08
C LYS A 134 18.46 19.39 -7.07
N GLU A 135 19.01 18.21 -6.81
CA GLU A 135 19.98 17.56 -7.71
C GLU A 135 19.31 17.14 -9.02
N HIS A 136 18.09 16.59 -8.95
CA HIS A 136 17.30 16.23 -10.12
C HIS A 136 17.02 17.45 -11.02
N VAL A 137 16.54 18.55 -10.43
CA VAL A 137 16.26 19.80 -11.17
C VAL A 137 17.54 20.35 -11.82
N ARG A 138 18.66 20.32 -11.12
CA ARG A 138 19.96 20.80 -11.66
C ARG A 138 20.42 19.96 -12.87
N GLU A 139 20.17 18.64 -12.85
CA GLU A 139 20.64 17.73 -13.88
C GLU A 139 19.73 17.69 -15.10
N PHE A 140 18.43 17.68 -14.87
CA PHE A 140 17.45 17.42 -15.93
C PHE A 140 16.59 18.63 -16.32
N ALA A 141 16.63 19.71 -15.56
CA ALA A 141 15.83 20.94 -15.78
C ALA A 141 14.36 20.62 -16.20
N PRO A 142 13.61 19.79 -15.44
CA PRO A 142 12.28 19.39 -15.86
C PRO A 142 11.35 20.59 -16.01
N SER A 143 10.41 20.55 -16.96
CA SER A 143 9.42 21.61 -17.14
C SER A 143 8.51 21.79 -15.90
N GLU A 144 8.22 20.69 -15.21
CA GLU A 144 7.54 20.65 -13.91
C GLU A 144 7.88 19.35 -13.17
N ILE A 145 7.67 19.35 -11.86
CA ILE A 145 7.64 18.11 -11.06
C ILE A 145 6.22 17.90 -10.56
N VAL A 146 5.68 16.72 -10.87
CA VAL A 146 4.34 16.29 -10.47
C VAL A 146 4.46 15.11 -9.53
N ALA A 147 3.63 15.02 -8.51
CA ALA A 147 3.49 13.85 -7.67
C ALA A 147 2.01 13.49 -7.49
N THR A 148 1.70 12.23 -7.24
CA THR A 148 0.42 11.88 -6.65
C THR A 148 0.37 12.41 -5.22
N GLU A 149 -0.78 12.87 -4.76
CA GLU A 149 -0.96 13.35 -3.39
C GLU A 149 -0.34 12.36 -2.39
N PRO A 150 0.66 12.81 -1.58
CA PRO A 150 1.30 11.94 -0.60
C PRO A 150 0.33 11.49 0.49
N ASN A 151 0.55 10.28 1.01
CA ASN A 151 -0.32 9.63 1.99
C ASN A 151 -0.04 10.07 3.44
N SER A 152 0.83 11.04 3.70
CA SER A 152 1.05 11.58 5.03
C SER A 152 1.03 13.10 5.04
N TYR A 153 0.60 13.67 6.15
CA TYR A 153 0.51 15.13 6.34
C TYR A 153 1.88 15.81 6.12
N ALA A 154 2.92 15.28 6.74
CA ALA A 154 4.28 15.82 6.58
C ALA A 154 4.80 15.74 5.14
N SER A 155 4.45 14.68 4.40
CA SER A 155 4.87 14.56 3.00
C SER A 155 4.09 15.50 2.07
N ARG A 156 2.82 15.81 2.37
CA ARG A 156 2.07 16.84 1.63
C ARG A 156 2.67 18.23 1.83
N LEU A 157 3.01 18.59 3.07
CA LEU A 157 3.71 19.85 3.36
C LEU A 157 5.05 19.91 2.61
N LEU A 158 5.85 18.84 2.67
CA LEU A 158 7.13 18.78 1.97
C LEU A 158 6.97 18.97 0.45
N ALA A 159 6.00 18.31 -0.18
CA ALA A 159 5.75 18.46 -1.61
C ALA A 159 5.36 19.91 -1.97
N HIS A 160 4.49 20.53 -1.16
CA HIS A 160 4.12 21.93 -1.29
C HIS A 160 5.32 22.87 -1.17
N ASP A 161 6.14 22.72 -0.11
CA ASP A 161 7.31 23.58 0.16
C ASP A 161 8.40 23.45 -0.91
N LEU A 162 8.45 22.30 -1.60
CA LEU A 162 9.37 22.06 -2.72
C LEU A 162 8.80 22.51 -4.07
N GLY A 163 7.60 23.10 -4.11
CA GLY A 163 6.95 23.54 -5.34
C GLY A 163 6.51 22.41 -6.26
N VAL A 164 6.28 21.21 -5.72
CA VAL A 164 5.81 20.03 -6.48
C VAL A 164 4.30 20.12 -6.66
N ARG A 165 3.83 20.07 -7.91
CA ARG A 165 2.39 20.00 -8.21
C ARG A 165 1.86 18.62 -7.86
N THR A 166 0.75 18.53 -7.14
CA THR A 166 0.12 17.26 -6.80
C THR A 166 -1.15 17.02 -7.59
N VAL A 167 -1.43 15.75 -7.88
CA VAL A 167 -2.68 15.27 -8.49
C VAL A 167 -3.35 14.28 -7.54
N SER A 168 -4.67 14.18 -7.61
CA SER A 168 -5.46 13.32 -6.73
C SER A 168 -5.03 11.86 -6.81
N SER A 169 -5.05 11.18 -5.67
CA SER A 169 -4.74 9.77 -5.55
C SER A 169 -5.99 8.91 -5.78
N ASN A 170 -5.84 7.81 -6.49
CA ASN A 170 -6.82 6.72 -6.61
C ASN A 170 -6.41 5.46 -5.83
N GLN A 171 -5.42 5.58 -4.96
CA GLN A 171 -5.00 4.53 -4.04
C GLN A 171 -6.04 4.28 -2.93
N PHE A 172 -6.99 5.21 -2.80
CA PHE A 172 -8.17 5.09 -1.96
C PHE A 172 -9.43 5.26 -2.81
N LEU A 173 -10.51 4.59 -2.40
CA LEU A 173 -11.78 4.60 -3.12
C LEU A 173 -12.66 5.79 -2.79
N CYS A 174 -12.35 6.52 -1.72
CA CYS A 174 -13.05 7.72 -1.29
C CYS A 174 -12.04 8.84 -1.05
N HIS A 175 -12.02 9.81 -1.94
CA HIS A 175 -11.19 11.00 -1.75
C HIS A 175 -11.72 11.86 -0.59
N PRO A 176 -10.86 12.56 0.19
CA PRO A 176 -11.30 13.40 1.30
C PRO A 176 -12.37 14.44 0.95
N SER A 177 -12.37 14.98 -0.28
CA SER A 177 -13.43 15.90 -0.74
C SER A 177 -14.80 15.22 -0.90
N GLU A 178 -14.84 13.96 -1.33
CA GLU A 178 -16.08 13.17 -1.43
C GLU A 178 -16.61 12.84 -0.03
N TYR A 179 -15.71 12.49 0.88
CA TYR A 179 -16.05 12.27 2.28
C TYR A 179 -16.61 13.53 2.94
N GLN A 180 -16.01 14.69 2.71
CA GLN A 180 -16.53 15.97 3.19
C GLN A 180 -17.93 16.27 2.64
N GLY A 181 -18.19 15.97 1.37
CA GLY A 181 -19.52 16.06 0.78
C GLY A 181 -20.54 15.14 1.49
N PHE A 182 -20.16 13.92 1.79
CA PHE A 182 -21.00 12.98 2.55
C PHE A 182 -21.18 13.39 4.03
N LEU A 183 -20.13 13.89 4.67
CA LEU A 183 -20.15 14.39 6.03
C LEU A 183 -21.14 15.57 6.17
N GLY A 184 -21.12 16.50 5.23
CA GLY A 184 -21.96 17.71 5.26
C GLY A 184 -21.68 18.56 6.51
N ALA A 185 -22.72 18.97 7.22
CA ALA A 185 -22.63 19.76 8.45
C ALA A 185 -22.35 18.91 9.74
N ARG A 186 -22.26 17.60 9.63
CA ARG A 186 -22.01 16.70 10.77
C ARG A 186 -20.54 16.78 11.20
N LYS A 187 -20.29 16.68 12.51
CA LYS A 187 -18.92 16.69 13.06
C LYS A 187 -18.20 15.35 12.85
N SER A 188 -18.93 14.25 12.89
CA SER A 188 -18.45 12.90 12.66
C SER A 188 -19.57 12.03 12.10
N ILE A 189 -19.21 10.89 11.57
CA ILE A 189 -20.11 9.87 11.02
C ILE A 189 -19.65 8.53 11.59
N LYS A 190 -20.59 7.67 11.94
CA LYS A 190 -20.26 6.29 12.31
C LYS A 190 -19.73 5.54 11.08
N MET A 191 -18.75 4.67 11.29
CA MET A 191 -18.19 3.84 10.23
C MET A 191 -19.25 3.04 9.48
N GLU A 192 -20.25 2.54 10.19
CA GLU A 192 -21.38 1.79 9.63
C GLU A 192 -22.19 2.60 8.58
N ASP A 193 -22.47 3.89 8.87
CA ASP A 193 -23.20 4.77 7.95
C ASP A 193 -22.34 5.10 6.72
N PHE A 194 -21.04 5.31 6.94
CA PHE A 194 -20.07 5.50 5.86
C PHE A 194 -19.97 4.26 4.98
N TYR A 195 -19.89 3.06 5.56
CA TYR A 195 -19.82 1.81 4.82
C TYR A 195 -21.07 1.57 3.96
N ARG A 196 -22.28 1.79 4.50
CA ARG A 196 -23.52 1.69 3.73
C ARG A 196 -23.55 2.67 2.55
N TRP A 197 -23.10 3.89 2.77
CA TRP A 197 -22.95 4.87 1.71
C TRP A 197 -21.93 4.43 0.66
N GLN A 198 -20.79 3.91 1.07
CA GLN A 198 -19.75 3.39 0.17
C GLN A 198 -20.24 2.21 -0.67
N ARG A 199 -20.96 1.25 -0.09
CA ARG A 199 -21.54 0.12 -0.84
C ARG A 199 -22.46 0.60 -1.95
N LYS A 200 -23.36 1.53 -1.63
CA LYS A 200 -24.28 2.14 -2.62
C LYS A 200 -23.51 2.89 -3.70
N ARG A 201 -22.58 3.76 -3.32
CA ARG A 201 -21.79 4.58 -4.25
C ARG A 201 -20.93 3.74 -5.20
N LEU A 202 -20.33 2.67 -4.71
CA LEU A 202 -19.44 1.80 -5.47
C LEU A 202 -20.17 0.64 -6.15
N ASN A 203 -21.46 0.45 -5.86
CA ASN A 203 -22.26 -0.69 -6.30
C ASN A 203 -21.62 -2.05 -5.94
N VAL A 204 -21.16 -2.19 -4.68
CA VAL A 204 -20.47 -3.37 -4.18
C VAL A 204 -21.40 -4.17 -3.27
N LEU A 205 -21.61 -5.47 -3.59
CA LEU A 205 -22.55 -6.37 -2.93
C LEU A 205 -23.96 -5.76 -2.82
N MET A 206 -24.43 -5.17 -3.91
CA MET A 206 -25.76 -4.57 -4.03
C MET A 206 -26.60 -5.32 -5.05
N ASP A 207 -27.89 -5.51 -4.73
CA ASP A 207 -28.95 -6.01 -5.61
C ASP A 207 -29.94 -4.86 -5.84
N GLY A 208 -29.66 -4.05 -6.88
CA GLY A 208 -30.36 -2.79 -7.09
C GLY A 208 -30.04 -1.76 -6.00
N SER A 209 -31.06 -1.32 -5.23
CA SER A 209 -30.91 -0.37 -4.13
C SER A 209 -30.63 -1.04 -2.77
N GLU A 210 -30.84 -2.34 -2.68
CA GLU A 210 -30.73 -3.10 -1.44
C GLU A 210 -29.40 -3.86 -1.33
N PRO A 211 -28.92 -4.15 -0.12
CA PRO A 211 -27.73 -4.95 0.06
C PRO A 211 -27.98 -6.41 -0.32
N THR A 212 -27.05 -7.04 -1.00
CA THR A 212 -27.12 -8.47 -1.30
C THR A 212 -27.33 -9.28 -0.02
N GLY A 213 -28.32 -10.17 -0.01
CA GLY A 213 -28.74 -10.96 1.14
C GLY A 213 -29.57 -10.18 2.17
N ASP A 214 -30.13 -9.04 1.81
CA ASP A 214 -31.02 -8.18 2.62
C ASP A 214 -30.42 -7.69 3.95
N ARG A 215 -29.09 -7.81 4.09
CA ARG A 215 -28.35 -7.43 5.32
C ARG A 215 -27.11 -6.59 4.98
N TRP A 216 -26.84 -5.61 5.85
CA TRP A 216 -25.67 -4.73 5.69
C TRP A 216 -24.37 -5.32 6.26
N ASN A 217 -24.47 -6.20 7.25
CA ASN A 217 -23.33 -6.90 7.85
C ASN A 217 -23.72 -8.30 8.32
N PHE A 218 -22.73 -9.14 8.59
CA PHE A 218 -22.85 -10.52 9.03
C PHE A 218 -22.00 -10.79 10.29
N ASP A 219 -21.81 -9.79 11.14
CA ASP A 219 -20.95 -9.84 12.33
C ASP A 219 -21.30 -10.98 13.30
N ASP A 220 -22.58 -11.31 13.44
CA ASP A 220 -23.05 -12.41 14.27
C ASP A 220 -22.63 -13.80 13.76
N GLU A 221 -22.38 -13.93 12.46
CA GLU A 221 -21.83 -15.15 11.84
C GLU A 221 -20.29 -15.17 11.87
N ASN A 222 -19.66 -14.00 11.90
CA ASN A 222 -18.22 -13.80 11.68
C ASN A 222 -17.35 -13.75 12.95
N ARG A 223 -17.95 -13.82 14.13
CA ARG A 223 -17.22 -13.68 15.42
C ARG A 223 -17.15 -14.98 16.21
N GLN A 224 -16.95 -16.09 15.50
CA GLN A 224 -16.84 -17.39 16.14
C GLN A 224 -15.43 -17.60 16.73
N PRO A 225 -15.32 -18.23 17.91
CA PRO A 225 -14.03 -18.61 18.46
C PRO A 225 -13.34 -19.61 17.52
N PRO A 226 -11.99 -19.70 17.57
CA PRO A 226 -11.30 -20.70 16.78
C PRO A 226 -11.72 -22.12 17.25
N PRO A 227 -11.80 -23.09 16.33
CA PRO A 227 -12.15 -24.47 16.70
C PRO A 227 -11.11 -25.04 17.66
N LYS A 228 -11.52 -25.98 18.51
CA LYS A 228 -10.61 -26.64 19.49
C LYS A 228 -9.55 -27.53 18.78
N THR A 229 -9.85 -28.00 17.58
CA THR A 229 -9.01 -28.90 16.76
C THR A 229 -9.10 -28.47 15.30
N GLY A 230 -8.19 -28.99 14.44
CA GLY A 230 -8.22 -28.66 13.00
C GLY A 230 -7.67 -27.26 12.70
N HIS A 231 -6.66 -26.83 13.44
CA HIS A 231 -5.99 -25.53 13.22
C HIS A 231 -5.16 -25.50 11.93
N ASP A 232 -4.97 -26.65 11.30
CA ASP A 232 -4.29 -26.84 10.00
C ASP A 232 -5.18 -26.54 8.78
N ARG A 233 -6.47 -26.31 8.98
CA ARG A 233 -7.41 -25.96 7.90
C ARG A 233 -7.08 -24.63 7.20
N TRP A 234 -6.35 -23.75 7.86
CA TRP A 234 -5.89 -22.50 7.25
C TRP A 234 -4.54 -22.73 6.58
N PRO A 235 -4.46 -22.64 5.25
CA PRO A 235 -3.24 -22.91 4.52
C PRO A 235 -2.13 -21.92 4.86
N VAL A 236 -0.91 -22.43 5.02
CA VAL A 236 0.26 -21.60 5.28
C VAL A 236 0.56 -20.76 4.03
N PRO A 237 0.75 -19.45 4.18
CA PRO A 237 1.14 -18.58 3.08
C PRO A 237 2.51 -18.98 2.51
N ALA A 238 2.64 -18.96 1.18
CA ALA A 238 3.91 -19.21 0.51
C ALA A 238 4.98 -18.18 0.92
N LEU A 239 6.24 -18.61 0.91
CA LEU A 239 7.40 -17.74 1.05
C LEU A 239 7.91 -17.36 -0.34
N TYR A 240 8.44 -16.15 -0.46
CA TYR A 240 9.06 -15.61 -1.68
C TYR A 240 10.58 -15.67 -1.56
N GLU A 241 11.24 -16.03 -2.63
CA GLU A 241 12.71 -16.01 -2.68
C GLU A 241 13.23 -14.57 -2.61
N LEU A 242 14.28 -14.38 -1.84
CA LEU A 242 15.01 -13.12 -1.77
C LEU A 242 16.04 -13.08 -2.90
N ASP A 243 16.07 -12.00 -3.66
CA ASP A 243 17.01 -11.79 -4.75
C ASP A 243 18.16 -10.83 -4.37
N GLU A 244 19.04 -10.57 -5.32
CA GLU A 244 20.19 -9.68 -5.12
C GLU A 244 19.79 -8.26 -4.65
N VAL A 245 18.63 -7.74 -5.10
CA VAL A 245 18.14 -6.43 -4.66
C VAL A 245 17.76 -6.46 -3.19
N ASP A 246 17.11 -7.54 -2.75
CA ASP A 246 16.76 -7.75 -1.34
C ASP A 246 18.01 -7.79 -0.45
N GLU A 247 19.06 -8.52 -0.87
CA GLU A 247 20.33 -8.62 -0.15
C GLU A 247 21.04 -7.26 -0.05
N GLN A 248 21.11 -6.51 -1.16
CA GLN A 248 21.69 -5.16 -1.18
C GLN A 248 20.96 -4.21 -0.24
N VAL A 249 19.61 -4.26 -0.20
CA VAL A 249 18.81 -3.44 0.71
C VAL A 249 19.06 -3.83 2.15
N LEU A 250 19.07 -5.11 2.47
CA LEU A 250 19.34 -5.60 3.84
C LEU A 250 20.71 -5.12 4.33
N ALA A 251 21.75 -5.24 3.51
CA ALA A 251 23.09 -4.73 3.83
C ALA A 251 23.09 -3.22 4.12
N ALA A 252 22.26 -2.44 3.41
CA ALA A 252 22.20 -1.00 3.58
C ALA A 252 21.43 -0.55 4.84
N VAL A 253 20.38 -1.30 5.26
CA VAL A 253 19.49 -0.84 6.34
C VAL A 253 19.71 -1.50 7.70
N GLN A 254 20.31 -2.70 7.76
CA GLN A 254 20.37 -3.53 8.96
C GLN A 254 21.00 -2.85 10.19
N SER A 255 22.00 -1.99 10.00
CA SER A 255 22.70 -1.31 11.10
C SER A 255 21.80 -0.36 11.91
N HIS A 256 20.69 0.11 11.33
CA HIS A 256 19.76 1.07 11.92
C HIS A 256 18.43 0.45 12.35
N CYS A 257 18.24 -0.86 12.13
CA CYS A 257 16.97 -1.55 12.31
C CYS A 257 16.98 -2.47 13.54
N PHE A 258 15.80 -2.99 13.88
CA PHE A 258 15.61 -4.05 14.87
C PHE A 258 14.74 -5.18 14.28
N GLY A 259 14.57 -6.26 15.05
CA GLY A 259 13.76 -7.41 14.65
C GLY A 259 14.55 -8.47 13.88
N LYS A 260 13.86 -9.54 13.50
CA LYS A 260 14.45 -10.64 12.73
C LYS A 260 14.51 -10.31 11.24
N LEU A 261 15.56 -10.82 10.59
CA LEU A 261 15.69 -10.71 9.13
C LEU A 261 14.47 -11.32 8.41
N PRO A 262 14.12 -10.81 7.22
CA PRO A 262 13.06 -11.42 6.42
C PRO A 262 13.45 -12.82 5.96
N VAL A 263 12.46 -13.69 5.88
CA VAL A 263 12.58 -15.05 5.34
C VAL A 263 11.67 -15.25 4.12
N GLY A 264 11.32 -14.15 3.44
CA GLY A 264 10.45 -14.19 2.26
C GLY A 264 8.95 -14.21 2.56
N GLN A 265 8.52 -13.81 3.75
CA GLN A 265 7.08 -13.76 4.09
C GLN A 265 6.31 -12.71 3.31
N TRP A 266 6.99 -11.64 2.90
CA TRP A 266 6.41 -10.46 2.25
C TRP A 266 7.02 -10.28 0.86
N ALA A 267 6.18 -10.35 -0.17
CA ALA A 267 6.59 -10.07 -1.54
C ALA A 267 6.98 -8.60 -1.70
N THR A 268 8.04 -8.35 -2.45
CA THR A 268 8.52 -6.99 -2.73
C THR A 268 8.22 -6.53 -4.16
N THR A 269 7.39 -7.31 -4.88
CA THR A 269 6.96 -7.03 -6.26
C THR A 269 5.44 -7.06 -6.38
N ARG A 270 4.92 -6.41 -7.42
CA ARG A 270 3.49 -6.47 -7.73
C ARG A 270 3.04 -7.89 -8.11
N GLU A 271 3.87 -8.63 -8.84
CA GLU A 271 3.59 -10.02 -9.21
C GLU A 271 3.35 -10.87 -7.96
N GLY A 272 4.27 -10.88 -7.02
CA GLY A 272 4.10 -11.61 -5.77
C GLY A 272 2.94 -11.09 -4.90
N ALA A 273 2.61 -9.80 -4.97
CA ALA A 273 1.42 -9.26 -4.31
C ALA A 273 0.12 -9.79 -4.95
N LEU A 274 0.08 -9.93 -6.28
CA LEU A 274 -1.05 -10.54 -7.00
C LEU A 274 -1.18 -12.04 -6.72
N GLU A 275 -0.07 -12.78 -6.63
CA GLU A 275 -0.07 -14.18 -6.21
C GLU A 275 -0.63 -14.33 -4.79
N ARG A 276 -0.27 -13.43 -3.87
CA ARG A 276 -0.84 -13.40 -2.52
C ARG A 276 -2.33 -13.12 -2.53
N LEU A 277 -2.80 -12.20 -3.37
CA LEU A 277 -4.22 -11.92 -3.55
C LEU A 277 -4.95 -13.16 -4.08
N GLN A 278 -4.44 -13.80 -5.12
CA GLN A 278 -5.02 -15.02 -5.68
C GLN A 278 -5.09 -16.13 -4.63
N PHE A 279 -3.99 -16.40 -3.92
CA PHE A 279 -3.96 -17.38 -2.83
C PHE A 279 -5.02 -17.07 -1.77
N PHE A 280 -5.15 -15.82 -1.35
CA PHE A 280 -6.18 -15.43 -0.39
C PHE A 280 -7.59 -15.69 -0.90
N ILE A 281 -7.91 -15.24 -2.11
CA ILE A 281 -9.25 -15.40 -2.72
C ILE A 281 -9.64 -16.88 -2.86
N GLU A 282 -8.71 -17.72 -3.32
CA GLU A 282 -9.01 -19.14 -3.61
C GLU A 282 -8.98 -20.05 -2.39
N ARG A 283 -8.08 -19.77 -1.43
CA ARG A 283 -7.75 -20.72 -0.38
C ARG A 283 -8.16 -20.27 1.03
N VAL A 284 -8.27 -18.97 1.27
CA VAL A 284 -8.47 -18.40 2.60
C VAL A 284 -9.82 -17.71 2.73
N LEU A 285 -10.22 -16.91 1.74
CA LEU A 285 -11.47 -16.14 1.79
C LEU A 285 -12.72 -17.04 1.96
N PRO A 286 -12.79 -18.27 1.42
CA PRO A 286 -13.93 -19.17 1.67
C PRO A 286 -14.19 -19.49 3.14
N VAL A 287 -13.17 -19.39 4.00
CA VAL A 287 -13.23 -19.70 5.44
C VAL A 287 -12.85 -18.48 6.31
N PHE A 288 -12.79 -17.29 5.72
CA PHE A 288 -12.39 -16.07 6.37
C PHE A 288 -13.41 -15.58 7.41
N GLY A 289 -14.68 -15.44 6.99
CA GLY A 289 -15.70 -14.74 7.76
C GLY A 289 -15.87 -15.29 9.17
N GLU A 290 -16.07 -16.59 9.27
CA GLU A 290 -16.36 -17.28 10.53
C GLU A 290 -15.38 -16.97 11.65
N HIS A 291 -14.09 -16.75 11.33
CA HIS A 291 -13.01 -16.59 12.30
C HIS A 291 -12.16 -15.32 12.08
N GLU A 292 -12.72 -14.28 11.48
CA GLU A 292 -11.96 -13.04 11.18
C GLU A 292 -11.39 -12.37 12.44
N ASP A 293 -12.04 -12.53 13.60
CA ASP A 293 -11.62 -12.00 14.89
C ASP A 293 -10.92 -13.03 15.80
N ALA A 294 -10.69 -14.25 15.32
CA ALA A 294 -10.07 -15.30 16.12
C ALA A 294 -8.56 -15.10 16.33
N MET A 295 -8.04 -15.56 17.47
CA MET A 295 -6.62 -15.54 17.81
C MET A 295 -6.16 -16.93 18.22
N LEU A 296 -5.01 -17.40 17.69
CA LEU A 296 -4.38 -18.65 18.06
C LEU A 296 -2.87 -18.49 18.20
N LYS A 297 -2.30 -18.88 19.34
CA LYS A 297 -0.86 -18.88 19.53
C LYS A 297 -0.13 -19.77 18.52
N SER A 298 -0.73 -20.91 18.15
CA SER A 298 -0.14 -21.90 17.23
C SER A 298 -0.24 -21.51 15.76
N ASN A 299 -1.08 -20.53 15.41
CA ASN A 299 -1.28 -20.10 14.02
C ASN A 299 -1.44 -18.58 13.96
N TRP A 300 -0.39 -17.90 13.56
CA TRP A 300 -0.32 -16.43 13.53
C TRP A 300 -1.07 -15.78 12.37
N HIS A 301 -1.34 -16.53 11.29
CA HIS A 301 -2.01 -16.00 10.09
C HIS A 301 -3.49 -16.34 10.04
N LEU A 302 -3.93 -17.47 10.63
CA LEU A 302 -5.33 -17.91 10.60
C LEU A 302 -5.96 -17.76 9.20
N ALA A 303 -7.16 -17.16 9.16
CA ALA A 303 -7.87 -16.79 7.95
C ALA A 303 -7.56 -15.36 7.46
N HIS A 304 -6.53 -14.67 8.01
CA HIS A 304 -6.25 -13.29 7.63
C HIS A 304 -5.65 -13.18 6.23
N SER A 305 -6.02 -12.11 5.52
CA SER A 305 -5.64 -11.91 4.11
C SER A 305 -4.15 -11.66 3.91
N LEU A 306 -3.49 -11.04 4.86
CA LEU A 306 -2.10 -10.57 4.76
C LEU A 306 -1.86 -9.60 3.59
N LEU A 307 -2.90 -8.89 3.14
CA LEU A 307 -2.85 -7.97 1.99
C LEU A 307 -2.58 -6.52 2.37
N SER A 308 -2.69 -6.17 3.66
CA SER A 308 -2.52 -4.79 4.14
C SER A 308 -1.18 -4.15 3.75
N PRO A 309 -0.01 -4.85 3.76
CA PRO A 309 1.23 -4.25 3.31
C PRO A 309 1.19 -3.79 1.85
N TYR A 310 0.62 -4.62 0.98
CA TYR A 310 0.55 -4.37 -0.46
C TYR A 310 -0.45 -3.27 -0.83
N LEU A 311 -1.56 -3.18 -0.10
CA LEU A 311 -2.52 -2.07 -0.23
C LEU A 311 -1.92 -0.74 0.23
N ASN A 312 -1.09 -0.78 1.29
CA ASN A 312 -0.56 0.43 1.90
C ASN A 312 0.68 0.98 1.18
N ASN A 313 1.44 0.12 0.46
CA ASN A 313 2.54 0.60 -0.39
C ASN A 313 2.16 0.75 -1.88
N GLY A 314 0.91 0.42 -2.25
CA GLY A 314 0.37 0.59 -3.59
C GLY A 314 0.61 -0.58 -4.55
N LEU A 315 1.31 -1.65 -4.15
CA LEU A 315 1.49 -2.84 -5.01
C LEU A 315 0.14 -3.47 -5.40
N LEU A 316 -0.88 -3.37 -4.53
CA LEU A 316 -2.27 -3.67 -4.83
C LEU A 316 -3.14 -2.43 -4.69
N LEU A 317 -4.14 -2.31 -5.55
CA LEU A 317 -5.16 -1.28 -5.43
C LEU A 317 -6.42 -1.83 -4.75
N PRO A 318 -7.10 -1.03 -3.91
CA PRO A 318 -8.29 -1.51 -3.20
C PRO A 318 -9.41 -1.93 -4.16
N ARG A 319 -9.53 -1.29 -5.33
CA ARG A 319 -10.53 -1.64 -6.34
C ARG A 319 -10.34 -3.09 -6.83
N GLU A 320 -9.12 -3.47 -7.23
CA GLU A 320 -8.85 -4.83 -7.74
C GLU A 320 -9.07 -5.90 -6.67
N VAL A 321 -8.75 -5.59 -5.41
CA VAL A 321 -8.97 -6.51 -4.28
C VAL A 321 -10.45 -6.71 -4.00
N VAL A 322 -11.25 -5.64 -4.02
CA VAL A 322 -12.71 -5.70 -3.84
C VAL A 322 -13.38 -6.43 -5.00
N GLU A 323 -12.98 -6.13 -6.24
CA GLU A 323 -13.50 -6.78 -7.44
C GLU A 323 -13.21 -8.28 -7.44
N ALA A 324 -12.01 -8.71 -7.04
CA ALA A 324 -11.64 -10.12 -6.93
C ALA A 324 -12.51 -10.85 -5.89
N ALA A 325 -12.70 -10.27 -4.71
CA ALA A 325 -13.54 -10.86 -3.66
C ALA A 325 -15.02 -10.93 -4.08
N GLN A 326 -15.55 -9.87 -4.68
CA GLN A 326 -16.93 -9.84 -5.17
C GLN A 326 -17.17 -10.82 -6.33
N SER A 327 -16.20 -10.98 -7.22
CA SER A 327 -16.28 -11.96 -8.32
C SER A 327 -16.31 -13.37 -7.78
N ALA A 328 -15.44 -13.72 -6.83
CA ALA A 328 -15.42 -15.04 -6.20
C ALA A 328 -16.75 -15.36 -5.48
N PHE A 329 -17.38 -14.37 -4.84
CA PHE A 329 -18.72 -14.54 -4.28
C PHE A 329 -19.77 -14.78 -5.38
N ARG A 330 -19.81 -13.95 -6.43
CA ARG A 330 -20.78 -14.10 -7.54
C ARG A 330 -20.64 -15.43 -8.29
N GLU A 331 -19.45 -16.00 -8.31
CA GLU A 331 -19.16 -17.33 -8.88
C GLU A 331 -19.51 -18.48 -7.93
N GLY A 332 -20.03 -18.20 -6.74
CA GLY A 332 -20.40 -19.20 -5.73
C GLY A 332 -19.22 -19.89 -5.04
N LYS A 333 -18.00 -19.34 -5.17
CA LYS A 333 -16.77 -19.89 -4.57
C LYS A 333 -16.58 -19.48 -3.12
N VAL A 334 -17.19 -18.36 -2.71
CA VAL A 334 -17.03 -17.74 -1.40
C VAL A 334 -18.42 -17.45 -0.83
N PRO A 335 -18.69 -17.78 0.46
CA PRO A 335 -19.95 -17.44 1.10
C PRO A 335 -20.07 -15.92 1.35
N LEU A 336 -21.31 -15.43 1.39
CA LEU A 336 -21.59 -13.99 1.49
C LEU A 336 -21.01 -13.34 2.77
N ASN A 337 -21.10 -14.02 3.90
CA ASN A 337 -20.55 -13.53 5.16
C ASN A 337 -19.03 -13.29 5.10
N SER A 338 -18.29 -14.19 4.44
CA SER A 338 -16.84 -14.01 4.22
C SER A 338 -16.53 -12.88 3.25
N ALA A 339 -17.26 -12.82 2.12
CA ALA A 339 -17.05 -11.76 1.13
C ALA A 339 -17.39 -10.37 1.70
N GLU A 340 -18.53 -10.26 2.40
CA GLU A 340 -18.96 -9.01 3.02
C GLU A 340 -18.02 -8.60 4.15
N GLY A 341 -17.68 -9.51 5.06
CA GLY A 341 -16.77 -9.23 6.17
C GLY A 341 -15.42 -8.70 5.68
N PHE A 342 -14.84 -9.35 4.65
CA PHE A 342 -13.58 -8.89 4.06
C PHE A 342 -13.71 -7.55 3.32
N ILE A 343 -14.72 -7.39 2.46
CA ILE A 343 -14.95 -6.16 1.70
C ILE A 343 -15.18 -4.97 2.65
N ARG A 344 -15.86 -5.18 3.77
CA ARG A 344 -16.07 -4.16 4.80
C ARG A 344 -14.76 -3.66 5.40
N GLN A 345 -13.73 -4.50 5.54
CA GLN A 345 -12.42 -4.04 5.99
C GLN A 345 -11.77 -3.09 4.97
N ILE A 346 -12.03 -3.28 3.66
CA ILE A 346 -11.44 -2.46 2.59
C ILE A 346 -12.23 -1.16 2.39
N ILE A 347 -13.50 -1.24 1.97
CA ILE A 347 -14.29 -0.04 1.61
C ILE A 347 -14.93 0.66 2.80
N GLY A 348 -15.05 -0.04 3.94
CA GLY A 348 -15.50 0.51 5.22
C GLY A 348 -14.32 1.05 6.03
N TRP A 349 -13.70 0.19 6.83
CA TRP A 349 -12.69 0.59 7.82
C TRP A 349 -11.48 1.30 7.23
N ARG A 350 -10.83 0.74 6.21
CA ARG A 350 -9.64 1.36 5.62
C ARG A 350 -9.92 2.78 5.09
N GLU A 351 -11.00 2.93 4.32
CA GLU A 351 -11.39 4.21 3.74
C GLU A 351 -11.90 5.21 4.80
N TYR A 352 -12.60 4.72 5.83
CA TYR A 352 -13.07 5.54 6.94
C TYR A 352 -11.90 6.12 7.74
N ILE A 353 -10.95 5.27 8.16
CA ILE A 353 -9.75 5.67 8.91
C ILE A 353 -8.90 6.66 8.11
N TRP A 354 -8.75 6.45 6.81
CA TRP A 354 -8.09 7.38 5.89
C TRP A 354 -8.74 8.77 5.91
N ASN A 355 -10.05 8.82 5.83
CA ASN A 355 -10.79 10.08 5.82
C ASN A 355 -10.79 10.77 7.20
N CYS A 356 -10.90 10.02 8.29
CA CYS A 356 -10.75 10.55 9.64
C CYS A 356 -9.36 11.15 9.86
N TYR A 357 -8.30 10.49 9.39
CA TYR A 357 -6.95 11.04 9.44
C TYR A 357 -6.87 12.42 8.77
N TRP A 358 -7.33 12.56 7.54
CA TRP A 358 -7.27 13.84 6.83
C TRP A 358 -8.19 14.92 7.40
N GLN A 359 -9.29 14.51 8.01
CA GLN A 359 -10.22 15.45 8.65
C GLN A 359 -9.63 16.10 9.90
N TRP A 360 -8.82 15.37 10.66
CA TRP A 360 -8.42 15.79 12.00
C TRP A 360 -6.93 16.11 12.16
N MET A 361 -6.08 15.75 11.19
CA MET A 361 -4.67 16.12 11.25
C MET A 361 -4.47 17.63 11.02
N PRO A 362 -3.41 18.27 11.63
CA PRO A 362 -2.32 17.64 12.41
C PRO A 362 -2.63 17.43 13.90
N ASP A 363 -3.63 18.09 14.46
CA ASP A 363 -3.87 18.13 15.90
C ASP A 363 -4.21 16.77 16.51
N TYR A 364 -4.88 15.93 15.75
CA TYR A 364 -5.32 14.61 16.18
C TYR A 364 -4.18 13.71 16.67
N ALA A 365 -3.01 13.77 16.05
CA ALA A 365 -1.84 12.99 16.47
C ALA A 365 -1.33 13.33 17.88
N HIS A 366 -1.71 14.48 18.41
CA HIS A 366 -1.26 14.98 19.72
C HIS A 366 -2.31 14.82 20.83
N MET A 367 -3.49 14.30 20.50
CA MET A 367 -4.58 14.12 21.48
C MET A 367 -4.22 13.10 22.55
N ASN A 368 -4.66 13.40 23.79
CA ASN A 368 -4.48 12.54 24.96
C ASN A 368 -5.53 12.88 26.02
N ALA A 369 -6.81 12.59 25.71
CA ALA A 369 -7.96 12.96 26.56
C ALA A 369 -7.90 12.35 27.95
N LEU A 370 -7.27 11.17 28.12
CA LEU A 370 -7.12 10.50 29.39
C LEU A 370 -5.92 10.99 30.21
N GLY A 371 -5.05 11.85 29.64
CA GLY A 371 -3.82 12.30 30.30
C GLY A 371 -2.82 11.16 30.56
N ALA A 372 -2.84 10.08 29.78
CA ALA A 372 -1.96 8.93 29.92
C ALA A 372 -0.51 9.32 29.60
N ASP A 373 0.43 9.17 30.56
CA ASP A 373 1.81 9.64 30.43
C ASP A 373 2.87 8.58 30.78
N VAL A 374 2.43 7.35 31.12
CA VAL A 374 3.35 6.25 31.41
C VAL A 374 4.22 5.94 30.18
N LYS A 375 5.52 5.87 30.36
CA LYS A 375 6.46 5.50 29.31
C LYS A 375 6.15 4.10 28.76
N LEU A 376 6.35 3.93 27.46
CA LEU A 376 6.20 2.63 26.82
C LEU A 376 7.04 1.57 27.53
N PRO A 377 6.43 0.49 28.08
CA PRO A 377 7.14 -0.53 28.85
C PRO A 377 8.26 -1.22 28.05
N PRO A 378 9.37 -1.59 28.69
CA PRO A 378 10.52 -2.21 28.02
C PRO A 378 10.20 -3.49 27.23
N MET A 379 9.14 -4.22 27.58
CA MET A 379 8.73 -5.43 26.87
C MET A 379 8.34 -5.17 25.40
N PHE A 380 7.86 -3.97 25.05
CA PHE A 380 7.55 -3.61 23.67
C PHE A 380 8.80 -3.60 22.77
N THR A 381 9.96 -3.32 23.33
CA THR A 381 11.25 -3.34 22.62
C THR A 381 12.06 -4.61 22.86
N ASN A 382 11.73 -5.35 23.93
CA ASN A 382 12.37 -6.61 24.27
C ASN A 382 11.35 -7.56 24.93
N PRO A 383 10.75 -8.49 24.17
CA PRO A 383 9.71 -9.40 24.67
C PRO A 383 10.14 -10.27 25.85
N SER A 384 11.45 -10.47 26.07
CA SER A 384 11.95 -11.23 27.23
C SER A 384 11.73 -10.50 28.57
N LYS A 385 11.36 -9.22 28.55
CA LYS A 385 11.08 -8.40 29.73
C LYS A 385 9.67 -8.59 30.31
N THR A 386 8.91 -9.55 29.80
CA THR A 386 7.59 -9.89 30.36
C THR A 386 7.41 -11.38 30.52
N SER A 387 6.73 -11.77 31.62
CA SER A 387 6.22 -13.12 31.85
C SER A 387 4.77 -13.30 31.46
N MET A 388 4.05 -12.22 31.04
CA MET A 388 2.68 -12.29 30.58
C MET A 388 2.62 -13.01 29.23
N ALA A 389 2.07 -14.23 29.22
CA ALA A 389 2.12 -15.14 28.07
C ALA A 389 1.49 -14.55 26.79
N CYS A 390 0.35 -13.85 26.90
CA CYS A 390 -0.32 -13.21 25.77
C CYS A 390 0.53 -12.07 25.18
N MET A 391 1.04 -11.18 26.02
CA MET A 391 1.90 -10.08 25.60
C MET A 391 3.18 -10.60 24.94
N LYS A 392 3.83 -11.56 25.59
CA LYS A 392 5.07 -12.16 25.05
C LYS A 392 4.83 -12.81 23.68
N SER A 393 3.75 -13.57 23.53
CA SER A 393 3.43 -14.26 22.27
C SER A 393 3.25 -13.27 21.10
N VAL A 394 2.49 -12.19 21.30
CA VAL A 394 2.26 -11.19 20.27
C VAL A 394 3.54 -10.40 19.97
N LEU A 395 4.28 -9.97 21.00
CA LEU A 395 5.52 -9.21 20.84
C LEU A 395 6.64 -10.03 20.18
N ASP A 396 6.76 -11.33 20.51
CA ASP A 396 7.65 -12.25 19.80
C ASP A 396 7.27 -12.33 18.29
N GLY A 397 5.97 -12.43 17.99
CA GLY A 397 5.46 -12.44 16.62
C GLY A 397 5.80 -11.15 15.86
N VAL A 398 5.65 -9.99 16.50
CA VAL A 398 6.06 -8.71 15.92
C VAL A 398 7.57 -8.69 15.64
N ASN A 399 8.38 -9.12 16.59
CA ASN A 399 9.84 -9.17 16.43
C ASN A 399 10.30 -10.13 15.33
N GLU A 400 9.58 -11.24 15.11
CA GLU A 400 9.90 -12.22 14.07
C GLU A 400 9.43 -11.84 12.68
N ARG A 401 8.24 -11.24 12.55
CA ARG A 401 7.53 -11.11 11.28
C ARG A 401 7.15 -9.68 10.92
N SER A 402 7.41 -8.70 11.81
CA SER A 402 6.91 -7.33 11.66
C SER A 402 5.36 -7.27 11.56
N TYR A 403 4.67 -8.27 12.10
CA TYR A 403 3.22 -8.43 11.94
C TYR A 403 2.58 -9.06 13.17
N SER A 404 1.42 -8.58 13.49
CA SER A 404 0.35 -9.28 14.21
C SER A 404 -0.99 -8.82 13.62
N HIS A 405 -2.02 -9.63 13.70
CA HIS A 405 -3.32 -9.23 13.15
C HIS A 405 -4.01 -8.17 14.01
N HIS A 406 -5.04 -7.53 13.44
CA HIS A 406 -5.66 -6.35 14.06
C HIS A 406 -6.18 -6.62 15.48
N ILE A 407 -6.78 -7.76 15.73
CA ILE A 407 -7.32 -8.11 17.06
C ILE A 407 -6.21 -8.24 18.09
N GLU A 408 -5.06 -8.82 17.76
CA GLU A 408 -3.89 -8.84 18.66
C GLU A 408 -3.38 -7.43 18.96
N ARG A 409 -3.41 -6.53 17.96
CA ARG A 409 -3.01 -5.12 18.14
C ARG A 409 -3.95 -4.41 19.11
N LEU A 410 -5.26 -4.57 18.95
CA LEU A 410 -6.27 -3.91 19.77
C LEU A 410 -6.47 -4.61 21.11
N MET A 411 -6.81 -5.90 21.09
CA MET A 411 -7.33 -6.61 22.27
C MET A 411 -6.22 -7.12 23.19
N VAL A 412 -4.97 -7.25 22.70
CA VAL A 412 -3.84 -7.63 23.53
C VAL A 412 -2.97 -6.42 23.84
N LEU A 413 -2.30 -5.86 22.82
CA LEU A 413 -1.34 -4.77 23.03
C LEU A 413 -2.02 -3.46 23.40
N GLY A 414 -3.12 -3.11 22.71
CA GLY A 414 -3.84 -1.87 22.91
C GLY A 414 -4.54 -1.82 24.27
N ASN A 415 -5.29 -2.87 24.65
CA ASN A 415 -5.94 -2.93 25.95
C ASN A 415 -4.93 -2.90 27.10
N PHE A 416 -3.82 -3.63 26.97
CA PHE A 416 -2.76 -3.54 27.96
C PHE A 416 -2.24 -2.11 28.11
N ALA A 417 -1.94 -1.44 27.01
CA ALA A 417 -1.40 -0.09 27.01
C ALA A 417 -2.38 0.93 27.60
N LEU A 418 -3.69 0.80 27.26
CA LEU A 418 -4.75 1.64 27.80
C LEU A 418 -4.88 1.50 29.34
N ILE A 419 -4.97 0.25 29.83
CA ILE A 419 -5.10 -0.02 31.28
C ILE A 419 -3.85 0.41 32.04
N ALA A 420 -2.65 0.26 31.43
CA ALA A 420 -1.39 0.66 32.02
C ALA A 420 -1.12 2.17 31.93
N GLY A 421 -2.01 2.96 31.32
CA GLY A 421 -1.85 4.41 31.17
C GLY A 421 -0.67 4.80 30.27
N VAL A 422 -0.31 3.97 29.28
CA VAL A 422 0.83 4.22 28.38
C VAL A 422 0.54 5.44 27.51
N ASN A 423 1.53 6.31 27.35
CA ASN A 423 1.43 7.50 26.52
C ASN A 423 1.08 7.11 25.06
N PRO A 424 -0.05 7.60 24.52
CA PRO A 424 -0.57 7.17 23.23
C PRO A 424 0.36 7.53 22.06
N GLN A 425 1.11 8.63 22.12
CA GLN A 425 2.08 9.01 21.10
C GLN A 425 3.28 8.06 21.06
N GLN A 426 3.72 7.56 22.21
CA GLN A 426 4.81 6.57 22.26
C GLN A 426 4.34 5.22 21.71
N LEU A 427 3.12 4.79 22.02
CA LEU A 427 2.52 3.58 21.46
C LEU A 427 2.34 3.68 19.94
N THR A 428 1.79 4.81 19.45
CA THR A 428 1.63 5.10 18.02
C THR A 428 2.96 5.00 17.29
N ARG A 429 4.00 5.63 17.82
CA ARG A 429 5.35 5.59 17.23
C ARG A 429 5.91 4.17 17.20
N TRP A 430 5.76 3.41 18.29
CA TRP A 430 6.22 2.02 18.34
C TRP A 430 5.49 1.15 17.31
N MET A 431 4.16 1.24 17.21
CA MET A 431 3.39 0.50 16.22
C MET A 431 3.79 0.88 14.78
N TRP A 432 3.95 2.18 14.52
CA TRP A 432 4.40 2.65 13.21
C TRP A 432 5.79 2.11 12.83
N ASN A 433 6.69 2.01 13.78
CA ASN A 433 8.03 1.48 13.53
C ASN A 433 8.08 -0.04 13.35
N SER A 434 7.15 -0.76 13.98
CA SER A 434 7.22 -2.21 14.18
C SER A 434 6.46 -3.02 13.13
N TYR A 435 5.38 -2.48 12.56
CA TYR A 435 4.53 -3.26 11.66
C TYR A 435 4.85 -3.02 10.19
N ILE A 436 4.86 -4.12 9.41
CA ILE A 436 5.13 -4.13 7.97
C ILE A 436 4.15 -3.26 7.16
N ASP A 437 2.90 -3.25 7.55
CA ASP A 437 1.80 -2.51 6.93
C ASP A 437 1.58 -1.12 7.52
N ALA A 438 2.43 -0.69 8.47
CA ALA A 438 2.23 0.57 9.15
C ALA A 438 2.41 1.78 8.22
N ALA A 439 1.46 2.69 8.27
CA ALA A 439 1.52 4.02 7.68
C ALA A 439 0.99 5.03 8.70
N GLU A 440 1.36 6.29 8.60
CA GLU A 440 0.92 7.32 9.55
C GLU A 440 -0.60 7.41 9.59
N TRP A 441 -1.24 7.46 8.41
CA TRP A 441 -2.68 7.58 8.26
C TRP A 441 -3.48 6.42 8.86
N VAL A 442 -2.89 5.24 8.97
CA VAL A 442 -3.56 4.09 9.59
C VAL A 442 -3.21 3.98 11.08
N MET A 443 -1.97 4.25 11.48
CA MET A 443 -1.54 4.08 12.87
C MET A 443 -2.11 5.18 13.78
N VAL A 444 -2.12 6.44 13.35
CA VAL A 444 -2.60 7.53 14.19
C VAL A 444 -4.06 7.34 14.61
N PRO A 445 -5.06 7.18 13.71
CA PRO A 445 -6.43 7.01 14.15
C PRO A 445 -6.68 5.70 14.89
N ASN A 446 -6.05 4.61 14.48
CA ASN A 446 -6.22 3.32 15.16
C ASN A 446 -5.68 3.33 16.60
N VAL A 447 -4.59 4.04 16.88
CA VAL A 447 -4.05 4.12 18.24
C VAL A 447 -4.72 5.22 19.04
N ILE A 448 -4.77 6.46 18.54
CA ILE A 448 -5.31 7.61 19.26
C ILE A 448 -6.82 7.44 19.55
N GLY A 449 -7.60 7.07 18.52
CA GLY A 449 -9.05 6.87 18.66
C GLY A 449 -9.39 5.47 19.14
N MET A 450 -9.27 4.49 18.26
CA MET A 450 -9.84 3.16 18.46
C MET A 450 -9.23 2.39 19.64
N SER A 451 -7.90 2.51 19.88
CA SER A 451 -7.19 1.73 20.90
C SER A 451 -7.09 2.43 22.26
N GLN A 452 -6.73 3.73 22.28
CA GLN A 452 -6.35 4.43 23.51
C GLN A 452 -7.42 5.43 24.00
N TYR A 453 -8.51 5.61 23.27
CA TYR A 453 -9.53 6.63 23.60
C TYR A 453 -8.91 8.02 23.85
N ALA A 454 -7.77 8.27 23.22
CA ALA A 454 -7.02 9.49 23.45
C ALA A 454 -7.64 10.71 22.76
N ASP A 455 -8.56 10.49 21.82
CA ASP A 455 -9.37 11.52 21.15
C ASP A 455 -10.65 11.88 21.91
N GLY A 456 -10.94 11.21 23.05
CA GLY A 456 -12.15 11.45 23.83
C GLY A 456 -13.44 10.96 23.18
N GLY A 457 -13.35 10.01 22.24
CA GLY A 457 -14.49 9.39 21.56
C GLY A 457 -14.92 10.11 20.28
N MET A 458 -13.99 10.66 19.53
CA MET A 458 -14.27 11.26 18.22
C MET A 458 -14.40 10.20 17.12
N LEU A 459 -13.62 9.10 17.22
CA LEU A 459 -13.62 7.98 16.26
C LEU A 459 -14.67 6.92 16.63
#